data_7265a8b7055045ae3d165e8c9cf54eda
#
_entry.id   7265a8b7055045ae3d165e8c9cf54eda
#
_cell.length_a   1.000
_cell.length_b   1.000
_cell.length_c   1.000
_cell.angle_alpha   90.00
_cell.angle_beta   90.00
_cell.angle_gamma   90.00
#
_symmetry.space_group_name_H-M   'P 1'
#
loop_
_entity.id
_entity.type
_entity.pdbx_description
1 polymer ?
#
loop_
_entity_poly.entity_id
_entity_poly.type
_entity_poly.pdbx_seq_one_letter_code
_entity_poly.pdbx_strand_id
1 'polypeptide(L)' 'DMEYLAVFDRTEAQLKEEWGVEDVQDGMTIEQLNIIAKIEEKATMLVQEKGLDPISALKKALKKFGFTPPDISLLM' A
#
# COMPACT_ATOMS: atom_id res chain seq x y z
N ASP A 1 4.32 2.54 -5.15
CA ASP A 1 3.72 1.33 -4.62
C ASP A 1 2.21 1.40 -4.61
N MET A 2 1.58 0.27 -4.91
CA MET A 2 0.13 0.16 -5.00
C MET A 2 -0.58 0.62 -3.72
N GLU A 3 -0.05 0.28 -2.56
CA GLU A 3 -0.66 0.64 -1.28
C GLU A 3 -0.70 2.15 -1.07
N TYR A 4 0.31 2.88 -1.49
CA TYR A 4 0.30 4.33 -1.37
C TYR A 4 -0.73 4.95 -2.30
N LEU A 5 -0.87 4.43 -3.51
CA LEU A 5 -1.92 4.90 -4.42
C LEU A 5 -3.31 4.65 -3.86
N ALA A 6 -3.54 3.49 -3.24
CA ALA A 6 -4.84 3.14 -2.68
C ALA A 6 -5.17 3.97 -1.43
N VAL A 7 -4.19 4.24 -0.59
CA VAL A 7 -4.41 4.93 0.70
C VAL A 7 -4.36 6.45 0.53
N PHE A 8 -3.41 6.96 -0.25
CA PHE A 8 -3.16 8.40 -0.37
C PHE A 8 -3.53 8.99 -1.73
N ASP A 9 -3.86 8.17 -2.71
CA ASP A 9 -4.10 8.59 -4.10
C ASP A 9 -2.87 9.29 -4.71
N ARG A 10 -1.68 8.86 -4.30
CA ARG A 10 -0.39 9.40 -4.75
C ARG A 10 0.63 8.27 -4.86
N THR A 11 1.58 8.42 -5.77
CA THR A 11 2.73 7.52 -5.83
C THR A 11 3.73 7.87 -4.73
N GLU A 12 4.67 6.94 -4.46
CA GLU A 12 5.72 7.20 -3.49
C GLU A 12 6.54 8.45 -3.84
N ALA A 13 6.89 8.61 -5.11
CA ALA A 13 7.64 9.77 -5.57
C ALA A 13 6.87 11.07 -5.35
N GLN A 14 5.55 11.06 -5.62
CA GLN A 14 4.70 12.23 -5.41
C GLN A 14 4.61 12.59 -3.92
N LEU A 15 4.50 11.59 -3.05
CA LEU A 15 4.44 11.81 -1.60
C LEU A 15 5.74 12.39 -1.07
N LYS A 16 6.89 11.88 -1.53
CA LYS A 16 8.19 12.41 -1.13
C LYS A 16 8.35 13.88 -1.51
N GLU A 17 7.94 14.23 -2.71
CA GLU A 17 7.98 15.60 -3.19
C GLU A 17 7.03 16.51 -2.42
N GLU A 18 5.79 16.07 -2.23
CA GLU A 18 4.74 16.84 -1.55
C GLU A 18 5.10 17.08 -0.08
N TRP A 19 5.63 16.08 0.60
CA TRP A 19 5.98 16.17 2.02
C TRP A 19 7.39 16.69 2.27
N GLY A 20 8.23 16.77 1.22
CA GLY A 20 9.61 17.23 1.37
C GLY A 20 10.48 16.27 2.17
N VAL A 21 10.26 14.96 2.05
CA VAL A 21 10.99 13.93 2.79
C VAL A 21 11.71 12.98 1.84
N GLU A 22 12.80 12.37 2.31
CA GLU A 22 13.53 11.36 1.55
C GLU A 22 12.89 9.98 1.68
N ASP A 23 12.27 9.71 2.83
CA ASP A 23 11.55 8.47 3.10
C ASP A 23 10.09 8.80 3.37
N VAL A 24 9.17 8.17 2.63
CA VAL A 24 7.73 8.39 2.79
C VAL A 24 7.28 8.16 4.23
N GLN A 25 7.88 7.20 4.93
CA GLN A 25 7.53 6.91 6.32
C GLN A 25 7.76 8.09 7.24
N ASP A 26 8.73 8.93 6.95
CA ASP A 26 9.02 10.11 7.76
C ASP A 26 7.91 11.18 7.68
N GLY A 27 7.12 11.15 6.62
CA GLY A 27 6.00 12.06 6.45
C GLY A 27 4.65 11.51 6.90
N MET A 28 4.59 10.25 7.35
CA MET A 28 3.34 9.62 7.78
C MET A 28 3.07 9.82 9.26
N THR A 29 1.77 9.91 9.61
CA THR A 29 1.34 9.83 11.00
C THR A 29 1.48 8.39 11.51
N ILE A 30 1.46 8.21 12.84
CA ILE A 30 1.48 6.88 13.44
C ILE A 30 0.29 6.04 12.96
N GLU A 31 -0.89 6.65 12.83
CA GLU A 31 -2.08 5.96 12.34
C GLU A 31 -1.90 5.45 10.91
N GLN A 32 -1.32 6.29 10.04
CA GLN A 32 -1.04 5.92 8.66
C GLN A 32 -0.02 4.80 8.58
N LEU A 33 1.05 4.86 9.36
CA LEU A 33 2.04 3.80 9.43
C LEU A 33 1.43 2.48 9.88
N ASN A 34 0.54 2.52 10.86
CA ASN A 34 -0.15 1.33 11.35
C ASN A 34 -1.05 0.71 10.28
N ILE A 35 -1.77 1.53 9.53
CA ILE A 35 -2.64 1.04 8.43
C ILE A 35 -1.79 0.35 7.36
N ILE A 36 -0.71 0.97 6.94
CA ILE A 36 0.20 0.40 5.93
C ILE A 36 0.80 -0.91 6.43
N ALA A 37 1.23 -0.95 7.70
CA ALA A 37 1.80 -2.16 8.29
C ALA A 37 0.78 -3.30 8.33
N LYS A 38 -0.47 -3.02 8.66
CA LYS A 38 -1.54 -4.03 8.68
C LYS A 38 -1.85 -4.56 7.29
N ILE A 39 -1.86 -3.69 6.28
CA ILE A 39 -2.06 -4.11 4.89
C ILE A 39 -0.93 -5.04 4.44
N GLU A 40 0.31 -4.67 4.71
CA GLU A 40 1.48 -5.49 4.37
C GLU A 40 1.47 -6.83 5.09
N GLU A 41 1.14 -6.83 6.37
CA GLU A 41 1.05 -8.06 7.16
C GLU A 41 -0.01 -9.02 6.59
N LYS A 42 -1.19 -8.50 6.27
CA LYS A 42 -2.26 -9.31 5.68
C LYS A 42 -1.85 -9.86 4.32
N ALA A 43 -1.22 -9.04 3.48
CA ALA A 43 -0.73 -9.49 2.18
C ALA A 43 0.30 -10.62 2.32
N THR A 44 1.23 -10.48 3.27
CA THR A 44 2.23 -11.52 3.54
C THR A 44 1.57 -12.83 3.98
N MET A 45 0.58 -12.76 4.86
CA MET A 45 -0.17 -13.94 5.29
C MET A 45 -0.85 -14.63 4.11
N LEU A 46 -1.46 -13.88 3.22
CA LEU A 46 -2.14 -14.45 2.05
C LEU A 46 -1.15 -15.14 1.10
N VAL A 47 0.04 -14.59 0.94
CA VAL A 47 1.08 -15.23 0.14
C VAL A 47 1.52 -16.56 0.78
N GLN A 48 1.77 -16.54 2.08
CA GLN A 48 2.29 -17.71 2.79
C GLN A 48 1.24 -18.81 2.98
N GLU A 49 0.02 -18.43 3.35
CA GLU A 49 -1.02 -19.41 3.70
C GLU A 49 -1.81 -19.89 2.49
N LYS A 50 -2.04 -19.02 1.51
CA LYS A 50 -2.89 -19.34 0.36
C LYS A 50 -2.15 -19.43 -0.96
N GLY A 51 -0.85 -19.18 -0.96
CA GLY A 51 -0.02 -19.29 -2.16
C GLY A 51 -0.36 -18.24 -3.22
N LEU A 52 -0.94 -17.11 -2.83
CA LEU A 52 -1.25 -16.05 -3.77
C LEU A 52 0.01 -15.33 -4.21
N ASP A 53 0.02 -14.83 -5.45
CA ASP A 53 1.10 -13.93 -5.86
C ASP A 53 1.05 -12.61 -5.07
N PRO A 54 2.18 -11.91 -4.92
CA PRO A 54 2.22 -10.70 -4.09
C PRO A 54 1.23 -9.62 -4.49
N ILE A 55 0.99 -9.43 -5.78
CA ILE A 55 0.06 -8.40 -6.26
C ILE A 55 -1.38 -8.75 -5.91
N SER A 56 -1.80 -10.00 -6.13
CA SER A 56 -3.15 -10.45 -5.76
C SER A 56 -3.36 -10.41 -4.25
N ALA A 57 -2.36 -10.78 -3.48
CA ALA A 57 -2.41 -10.72 -2.02
C ALA A 57 -2.59 -9.29 -1.54
N LEU A 58 -1.85 -8.34 -2.11
CA LEU A 58 -1.95 -6.94 -1.75
C LEU A 58 -3.33 -6.36 -2.09
N LYS A 59 -3.87 -6.70 -3.26
CA LYS A 59 -5.21 -6.26 -3.65
C LYS A 59 -6.27 -6.75 -2.67
N LYS A 60 -6.20 -8.02 -2.26
CA LYS A 60 -7.14 -8.57 -1.28
C LYS A 60 -6.99 -7.92 0.09
N ALA A 61 -5.75 -7.66 0.52
CA ALA A 61 -5.49 -6.98 1.77
C ALA A 61 -6.09 -5.57 1.77
N LEU A 62 -5.90 -4.82 0.69
CA LEU A 62 -6.46 -3.47 0.54
C LEU A 62 -7.99 -3.49 0.64
N LYS A 63 -8.65 -4.43 -0.04
CA LYS A 63 -10.11 -4.57 0.03
C LYS A 63 -10.58 -4.87 1.44
N LYS A 64 -9.86 -5.71 2.18
CA LYS A 64 -10.23 -6.05 3.54
C LYS A 64 -10.26 -4.83 4.46
N PHE A 65 -9.36 -3.89 4.24
CA PHE A 65 -9.28 -2.67 5.03
C PHE A 65 -10.08 -1.50 4.45
N GLY A 66 -10.90 -1.77 3.43
CA GLY A 66 -11.82 -0.77 2.88
C GLY A 66 -11.25 0.11 1.78
N PHE A 67 -10.09 -0.21 1.24
CA PHE A 67 -9.49 0.55 0.15
C PHE A 67 -9.77 -0.10 -1.19
N THR A 68 -9.99 0.72 -2.23
CA THR A 68 -10.14 0.24 -3.59
C THR A 68 -8.76 0.07 -4.21
N PRO A 69 -8.38 -1.17 -4.63
CA PRO A 69 -7.09 -1.36 -5.28
C PRO A 69 -6.98 -0.55 -6.57
N PRO A 70 -5.84 0.11 -6.83
CA PRO A 70 -5.66 0.84 -8.09
C PRO A 70 -5.55 -0.13 -9.26
N ASP A 71 -5.90 0.37 -10.45
CA ASP A 71 -5.70 -0.39 -11.68
C ASP A 71 -4.23 -0.29 -12.08
N ILE A 72 -3.48 -1.37 -11.83
CA ILE A 72 -2.04 -1.40 -12.07
C ILE A 72 -1.71 -1.28 -13.55
N SER A 73 -2.61 -1.69 -14.44
CA SER A 73 -2.35 -1.63 -15.88
C SER A 73 -2.14 -0.19 -16.35
N LEU A 74 -2.64 0.79 -15.63
CA LEU A 74 -2.44 2.20 -15.93
C LEU A 74 -1.06 2.70 -15.51
N LEU A 75 -0.36 1.96 -14.65
CA LEU A 75 0.96 2.34 -14.14
C LEU A 75 2.10 1.72 -14.93
N MET A 76 1.79 0.81 -15.78
CA MET A 76 2.73 0.11 -16.65
C MET A 76 2.65 0.67 -18.06
#